data_3bfac096d2c9066292fda151d6aa9b45
#
_entry.id   3bfac096d2c9066292fda151d6aa9b45
#
_cell.length_a   1.000
_cell.length_b   1.000
_cell.length_c   1.000
_cell.angle_alpha   90.00
_cell.angle_beta   90.00
_cell.angle_gamma   90.00
#
_symmetry.space_group_name_H-M   'P 1'
#
loop_
_entity.id
_entity.type
_entity.pdbx_description
1 polymer ?
#
loop_
_entity_poly.entity_id
_entity_poly.type
_entity_poly.pdbx_seq_one_letter_code
_entity_poly.pdbx_strand_id
1 'polypeptide(L)'
;MNIKIDTIKKIYSSLAVLVLLSVSHAGTLNSAGTAAGSQLLIPQGSENIALSASNGAAASGVHSLFSNPAGLASITNMSGSTSNGDYIADTQLTNFAFGMPLNGTTTIAAGIRVLDFGDIPRTSADATEGDGSTFSPSFYVAQLGLGRSISDRVRVGATGKIVSETMDDVSATALAIDLGVQYSFPSERLHVGVALKNLGSRMQYSGTGMEQTLVPDGTQPGTNNENFSVTAADNPLPTSLDISVGYALNSNLMVTTSFQNYSYQLNTLSVGAKYHMNDVWFGAGTTMNVQKGDQKIGMSDVDWEDYTESNWGFSVGMGANIDIGTSVLSVSYSLRQSKEYFDDYSSLEVSFSF
;
A
#
# COMPACT_ATOMS: atom_id res chain seq x y z
N MET A 1 -22.78 17.83 -29.47
CA MET A 1 -22.78 18.58 -28.18
C MET A 1 -21.37 19.14 -27.99
N ASN A 2 -21.17 20.41 -28.35
CA ASN A 2 -19.87 21.07 -28.27
C ASN A 2 -19.59 21.40 -26.79
N ILE A 3 -18.84 20.57 -26.12
CA ILE A 3 -18.22 20.97 -24.85
C ILE A 3 -17.23 22.07 -25.21
N LYS A 4 -17.51 23.29 -24.76
CA LYS A 4 -16.67 24.45 -25.06
C LYS A 4 -15.23 24.13 -24.62
N ILE A 5 -14.27 24.33 -25.50
CA ILE A 5 -12.82 24.18 -25.27
C ILE A 5 -12.40 24.84 -23.95
N ASP A 6 -13.09 25.91 -23.54
CA ASP A 6 -12.88 26.61 -22.26
C ASP A 6 -13.20 25.78 -21.02
N THR A 7 -14.17 24.86 -21.07
CA THR A 7 -14.48 23.97 -19.94
C THR A 7 -13.39 22.92 -19.77
N ILE A 8 -12.87 22.40 -20.86
CA ILE A 8 -11.76 21.45 -20.87
C ILE A 8 -10.48 22.10 -20.32
N LYS A 9 -10.15 23.33 -20.79
CA LYS A 9 -8.99 24.09 -20.26
C LYS A 9 -9.12 24.39 -18.77
N LYS A 10 -10.31 24.72 -18.28
CA LYS A 10 -10.54 24.95 -16.83
C LYS A 10 -10.35 23.68 -16.00
N ILE A 11 -10.78 22.52 -16.50
CA ILE A 11 -10.57 21.22 -15.83
C ILE A 11 -9.07 20.89 -15.79
N TYR A 12 -8.36 21.03 -16.90
CA TYR A 12 -6.91 20.80 -16.93
C TYR A 12 -6.15 21.78 -16.03
N SER A 13 -6.53 23.06 -16.01
CA SER A 13 -5.91 24.05 -15.13
C SER A 13 -6.20 23.77 -13.64
N SER A 14 -7.41 23.34 -13.30
CA SER A 14 -7.77 22.97 -11.93
C SER A 14 -7.03 21.71 -11.47
N LEU A 15 -6.89 20.70 -12.34
CA LEU A 15 -6.14 19.48 -12.07
C LEU A 15 -4.64 19.78 -11.90
N ALA A 16 -4.08 20.63 -12.77
CA ALA A 16 -2.69 21.07 -12.67
C ALA A 16 -2.42 21.87 -11.39
N VAL A 17 -3.35 22.72 -10.97
CA VAL A 17 -3.27 23.47 -9.70
C VAL A 17 -3.35 22.53 -8.49
N LEU A 18 -4.21 21.49 -8.54
CA LEU A 18 -4.29 20.49 -7.47
C LEU A 18 -2.99 19.70 -7.33
N VAL A 19 -2.39 19.29 -8.44
CA VAL A 19 -1.08 18.64 -8.48
C VAL A 19 0.02 19.56 -7.97
N LEU A 20 0.01 20.84 -8.35
CA LEU A 20 1.00 21.82 -7.90
C LEU A 20 0.87 22.16 -6.40
N LEU A 21 -0.35 22.14 -5.83
CA LEU A 21 -0.58 22.35 -4.40
C LEU A 21 -0.14 21.16 -3.54
N SER A 22 -0.20 19.93 -4.07
CA SER A 22 0.28 18.74 -3.37
C SER A 22 1.82 18.67 -3.29
N VAL A 23 2.52 19.34 -4.20
CA VAL A 23 3.99 19.40 -4.24
C VAL A 23 4.61 20.20 -3.08
N SER A 24 3.87 21.12 -2.47
CA SER A 24 4.41 22.06 -1.48
C SER A 24 4.60 21.51 -0.05
N HIS A 25 4.13 20.28 0.25
CA HIS A 25 4.19 19.68 1.60
C HIS A 25 4.67 18.22 1.54
N ALA A 26 5.69 17.96 0.74
CA ALA A 26 6.28 16.63 0.61
C ALA A 26 7.00 16.21 1.88
N GLY A 27 6.93 14.93 2.21
CA GLY A 27 7.84 14.31 3.16
C GLY A 27 9.29 14.57 2.72
N THR A 28 10.17 14.76 3.68
CA THR A 28 11.59 14.99 3.42
C THR A 28 12.38 13.70 3.64
N LEU A 29 13.55 13.59 3.02
CA LEU A 29 14.49 12.50 3.30
C LEU A 29 14.84 12.39 4.81
N ASN A 30 14.76 13.50 5.54
CA ASN A 30 15.02 13.52 6.98
C ASN A 30 13.94 12.81 7.80
N SER A 31 12.72 12.73 7.27
CA SER A 31 11.60 12.00 7.91
C SER A 31 11.40 10.59 7.34
N ALA A 32 12.19 10.21 6.31
CA ALA A 32 12.11 8.87 5.75
C ALA A 32 12.50 7.80 6.80
N GLY A 33 11.67 6.77 6.92
CA GLY A 33 11.89 5.68 7.88
C GLY A 33 11.49 5.98 9.32
N THR A 34 10.90 7.15 9.62
CA THR A 34 10.43 7.50 10.97
C THR A 34 8.96 7.17 11.23
N ALA A 35 8.25 6.62 10.25
CA ALA A 35 6.88 6.14 10.43
C ALA A 35 6.86 4.69 10.90
N ALA A 36 5.86 4.33 11.70
CA ALA A 36 5.47 2.94 11.97
C ALA A 36 4.52 2.44 10.87
N GLY A 37 4.21 1.14 10.84
CA GLY A 37 3.23 0.62 9.89
C GLY A 37 3.73 0.59 8.44
N SER A 38 5.00 0.36 8.20
CA SER A 38 5.61 0.37 6.86
C SER A 38 4.95 -0.62 5.89
N GLN A 39 4.38 -1.73 6.38
CA GLN A 39 3.62 -2.69 5.61
C GLN A 39 2.38 -2.07 4.93
N LEU A 40 1.89 -0.93 5.40
CA LEU A 40 0.78 -0.19 4.78
C LEU A 40 1.14 0.36 3.38
N LEU A 41 2.42 0.53 3.10
CA LEU A 41 2.92 1.08 1.83
C LEU A 41 3.15 0.02 0.76
N ILE A 42 3.11 -1.28 1.11
CA ILE A 42 3.32 -2.37 0.17
C ILE A 42 2.10 -2.49 -0.76
N PRO A 43 2.27 -2.38 -2.08
CA PRO A 43 1.17 -2.55 -3.03
C PRO A 43 0.55 -3.94 -2.95
N GLN A 44 -0.76 -4.04 -3.13
CA GLN A 44 -1.51 -5.29 -3.05
C GLN A 44 -2.31 -5.52 -4.33
N GLY A 45 -2.54 -6.81 -4.64
CA GLY A 45 -3.22 -7.24 -5.85
C GLY A 45 -2.29 -7.29 -7.06
N SER A 46 -2.27 -8.42 -7.77
CA SER A 46 -1.32 -8.65 -8.87
C SER A 46 -1.41 -7.57 -9.95
N GLU A 47 -2.62 -7.09 -10.28
CA GLU A 47 -2.77 -5.99 -11.24
C GLU A 47 -2.14 -4.69 -10.74
N ASN A 48 -2.37 -4.33 -9.48
CA ASN A 48 -1.82 -3.11 -8.90
C ASN A 48 -0.29 -3.16 -8.79
N ILE A 49 0.27 -4.33 -8.46
CA ILE A 49 1.72 -4.56 -8.44
C ILE A 49 2.31 -4.42 -9.84
N ALA A 50 1.70 -5.11 -10.84
CA ALA A 50 2.14 -5.06 -12.24
C ALA A 50 2.15 -3.64 -12.81
N LEU A 51 1.21 -2.79 -12.39
CA LEU A 51 1.10 -1.39 -12.80
C LEU A 51 1.88 -0.43 -11.89
N SER A 52 2.77 -0.94 -11.01
CA SER A 52 3.56 -0.12 -10.07
C SER A 52 2.70 0.82 -9.21
N ALA A 53 1.53 0.35 -8.76
CA ALA A 53 0.57 1.11 -7.97
C ALA A 53 0.01 2.38 -8.67
N SER A 54 -0.01 2.42 -10.01
CA SER A 54 -0.53 3.57 -10.76
C SER A 54 -2.03 3.51 -11.07
N ASN A 55 -2.73 2.40 -10.72
CA ASN A 55 -4.10 2.15 -11.16
C ASN A 55 -5.21 2.74 -10.28
N GLY A 56 -4.91 3.60 -9.31
CA GLY A 56 -5.90 4.13 -8.36
C GLY A 56 -7.17 4.74 -8.98
N ALA A 57 -7.07 5.32 -10.19
CA ALA A 57 -8.20 5.84 -10.94
C ALA A 57 -9.10 4.75 -11.56
N ALA A 58 -8.53 3.57 -11.83
CA ALA A 58 -9.19 2.44 -12.47
C ALA A 58 -9.33 1.22 -11.54
N ALA A 59 -8.90 1.34 -10.30
CA ALA A 59 -9.03 0.28 -9.30
C ALA A 59 -10.50 -0.15 -9.16
N SER A 60 -10.74 -1.46 -9.18
CA SER A 60 -12.08 -2.04 -9.14
C SER A 60 -12.09 -3.37 -8.39
N GLY A 61 -13.29 -3.84 -8.02
CA GLY A 61 -13.44 -5.09 -7.30
C GLY A 61 -12.91 -5.04 -5.87
N VAL A 62 -12.72 -6.21 -5.27
CA VAL A 62 -12.28 -6.34 -3.85
C VAL A 62 -10.86 -5.83 -3.63
N HIS A 63 -10.01 -5.83 -4.66
CA HIS A 63 -8.63 -5.36 -4.58
C HIS A 63 -8.52 -3.86 -4.34
N SER A 64 -9.56 -3.10 -4.70
CA SER A 64 -9.62 -1.66 -4.44
C SER A 64 -9.65 -1.30 -2.95
N LEU A 65 -9.99 -2.28 -2.09
CA LEU A 65 -9.88 -2.16 -0.63
C LEU A 65 -8.45 -1.73 -0.19
N PHE A 66 -7.44 -2.15 -0.94
CA PHE A 66 -6.03 -1.92 -0.61
C PHE A 66 -5.41 -0.71 -1.34
N SER A 67 -6.09 -0.15 -2.35
CA SER A 67 -5.56 0.94 -3.19
C SER A 67 -6.41 2.20 -3.14
N ASN A 68 -7.60 2.19 -3.72
CA ASN A 68 -8.57 3.28 -3.68
C ASN A 68 -9.96 2.72 -3.34
N PRO A 69 -10.48 2.93 -2.13
CA PRO A 69 -11.72 2.31 -1.67
C PRO A 69 -12.97 2.72 -2.49
N ALA A 70 -12.90 3.78 -3.29
CA ALA A 70 -13.99 4.12 -4.21
C ALA A 70 -14.26 3.02 -5.24
N GLY A 71 -13.24 2.25 -5.60
CA GLY A 71 -13.35 1.13 -6.52
C GLY A 71 -14.21 -0.03 -5.99
N LEU A 72 -14.43 -0.14 -4.69
CA LEU A 72 -15.36 -1.12 -4.10
C LEU A 72 -16.78 -0.97 -4.65
N ALA A 73 -17.17 0.24 -5.02
CA ALA A 73 -18.49 0.51 -5.61
C ALA A 73 -18.70 -0.16 -6.99
N SER A 74 -17.67 -0.77 -7.58
CA SER A 74 -17.79 -1.56 -8.82
C SER A 74 -18.20 -3.00 -8.60
N ILE A 75 -18.24 -3.48 -7.37
CA ILE A 75 -18.62 -4.86 -7.03
C ILE A 75 -20.12 -5.02 -7.23
N THR A 76 -20.49 -5.83 -8.20
CA THR A 76 -21.90 -6.15 -8.53
C THR A 76 -22.33 -7.50 -7.97
N ASN A 77 -21.39 -8.40 -7.76
CA ASN A 77 -21.59 -9.75 -7.27
C ASN A 77 -20.68 -10.04 -6.06
N MET A 78 -21.02 -11.04 -5.27
CA MET A 78 -20.10 -11.49 -4.21
C MET A 78 -18.78 -11.92 -4.81
N SER A 79 -17.68 -11.42 -4.27
CA SER A 79 -16.35 -11.72 -4.75
C SER A 79 -15.35 -11.83 -3.61
N GLY A 80 -14.38 -12.69 -3.80
CA GLY A 80 -13.30 -12.90 -2.86
C GLY A 80 -11.96 -13.04 -3.57
N SER A 81 -10.88 -12.73 -2.88
CA SER A 81 -9.53 -12.92 -3.37
C SER A 81 -8.59 -13.37 -2.27
N THR A 82 -7.60 -14.12 -2.65
CA THR A 82 -6.43 -14.43 -1.83
C THR A 82 -5.18 -14.24 -2.67
N SER A 83 -4.15 -13.67 -2.09
CA SER A 83 -2.83 -13.59 -2.70
C SER A 83 -1.75 -13.94 -1.69
N ASN A 84 -0.71 -14.58 -2.18
CA ASN A 84 0.51 -14.84 -1.44
C ASN A 84 1.70 -14.47 -2.33
N GLY A 85 2.74 -13.93 -1.72
CA GLY A 85 3.93 -13.53 -2.46
C GLY A 85 5.15 -13.39 -1.56
N ASP A 86 6.30 -13.60 -2.17
CA ASP A 86 7.59 -13.36 -1.54
C ASP A 86 7.89 -11.86 -1.65
N TYR A 87 8.24 -11.27 -0.51
CA TYR A 87 8.63 -9.87 -0.40
C TYR A 87 10.10 -9.78 -0.04
N ILE A 88 10.62 -8.59 0.16
CA ILE A 88 12.05 -8.37 0.47
C ILE A 88 12.49 -9.13 1.73
N ALA A 89 13.76 -9.56 1.77
CA ALA A 89 14.40 -10.20 2.92
C ALA A 89 13.67 -11.47 3.41
N ASP A 90 13.29 -12.34 2.50
CA ASP A 90 12.62 -13.62 2.74
C ASP A 90 11.27 -13.51 3.51
N THR A 91 10.70 -12.30 3.57
CA THR A 91 9.38 -12.12 4.19
C THR A 91 8.27 -12.53 3.24
N GLN A 92 7.16 -13.02 3.79
CA GLN A 92 5.99 -13.42 3.01
C GLN A 92 4.80 -12.50 3.27
N LEU A 93 4.14 -12.10 2.20
CA LEU A 93 2.96 -11.25 2.25
C LEU A 93 1.74 -12.01 1.79
N THR A 94 0.80 -12.25 2.72
CA THR A 94 -0.46 -12.91 2.45
C THR A 94 -1.61 -11.94 2.60
N ASN A 95 -2.56 -11.96 1.66
CA ASN A 95 -3.75 -11.13 1.69
C ASN A 95 -4.99 -11.96 1.44
N PHE A 96 -6.07 -11.59 2.13
CA PHE A 96 -7.42 -12.06 1.88
C PHE A 96 -8.35 -10.86 1.78
N ALA A 97 -9.28 -10.88 0.83
CA ALA A 97 -10.33 -9.90 0.73
C ALA A 97 -11.63 -10.55 0.29
N PHE A 98 -12.73 -10.03 0.80
CA PHE A 98 -14.07 -10.44 0.43
C PHE A 98 -14.96 -9.19 0.32
N GLY A 99 -15.82 -9.14 -0.68
CA GLY A 99 -16.74 -8.05 -0.90
C GLY A 99 -18.08 -8.50 -1.43
N MET A 100 -19.11 -7.77 -1.06
CA MET A 100 -20.48 -8.07 -1.50
C MET A 100 -21.30 -6.78 -1.67
N PRO A 101 -22.19 -6.71 -2.67
CA PRO A 101 -23.11 -5.60 -2.77
C PRO A 101 -24.15 -5.69 -1.65
N LEU A 102 -24.40 -4.57 -0.97
CA LEU A 102 -25.52 -4.43 -0.02
C LEU A 102 -26.80 -4.03 -0.77
N ASN A 103 -26.67 -3.26 -1.82
CA ASN A 103 -27.72 -2.84 -2.72
C ASN A 103 -27.12 -2.39 -4.05
N GLY A 104 -27.94 -1.91 -4.98
CA GLY A 104 -27.50 -1.52 -6.33
C GLY A 104 -26.46 -0.38 -6.40
N THR A 105 -26.16 0.29 -5.31
CA THR A 105 -25.20 1.42 -5.29
C THR A 105 -24.15 1.32 -4.21
N THR A 106 -24.30 0.43 -3.25
CA THR A 106 -23.45 0.37 -2.06
C THR A 106 -22.89 -1.03 -1.86
N THR A 107 -21.63 -1.13 -1.61
CA THR A 107 -20.87 -2.36 -1.40
C THR A 107 -20.12 -2.31 -0.08
N ILE A 108 -20.02 -3.42 0.61
CA ILE A 108 -19.16 -3.62 1.77
C ILE A 108 -18.06 -4.63 1.43
N ALA A 109 -16.88 -4.43 1.99
CA ALA A 109 -15.78 -5.38 1.85
C ALA A 109 -15.02 -5.50 3.17
N ALA A 110 -14.40 -6.65 3.37
CA ALA A 110 -13.49 -6.91 4.48
C ALA A 110 -12.20 -7.55 3.93
N GLY A 111 -11.08 -7.30 4.58
CA GLY A 111 -9.81 -7.90 4.20
C GLY A 111 -8.83 -7.95 5.35
N ILE A 112 -7.86 -8.82 5.20
CA ILE A 112 -6.72 -8.93 6.10
C ILE A 112 -5.44 -9.06 5.30
N ARG A 113 -4.39 -8.42 5.76
CA ARG A 113 -3.03 -8.52 5.26
C ARG A 113 -2.15 -9.02 6.39
N VAL A 114 -1.28 -9.96 6.10
CA VAL A 114 -0.27 -10.47 7.02
C VAL A 114 1.09 -10.39 6.34
N LEU A 115 2.04 -9.73 6.97
CA LEU A 115 3.45 -9.77 6.62
C LEU A 115 4.15 -10.63 7.67
N ASP A 116 4.65 -11.77 7.24
CA ASP A 116 5.34 -12.77 8.05
C ASP A 116 6.84 -12.71 7.80
N PHE A 117 7.60 -12.68 8.87
CA PHE A 117 9.08 -12.60 8.83
C PHE A 117 9.75 -13.96 9.04
N GLY A 118 8.96 -15.02 9.21
CA GLY A 118 9.48 -16.35 9.55
C GLY A 118 10.06 -16.42 10.97
N ASP A 119 10.75 -17.52 11.22
CA ASP A 119 11.35 -17.80 12.52
C ASP A 119 12.76 -17.21 12.61
N ILE A 120 12.99 -16.33 13.59
CA ILE A 120 14.28 -15.71 13.84
C ILE A 120 14.91 -16.35 15.10
N PRO A 121 16.14 -16.90 15.03
CA PRO A 121 16.81 -17.46 16.18
C PRO A 121 17.05 -16.41 17.27
N ARG A 122 16.78 -16.77 18.53
CA ARG A 122 17.16 -15.94 19.68
C ARG A 122 18.63 -16.07 19.94
N THR A 123 19.33 -14.97 19.99
CA THR A 123 20.75 -14.89 20.32
C THR A 123 20.96 -14.09 21.59
N SER A 124 22.01 -14.42 22.34
CA SER A 124 22.44 -13.68 23.51
C SER A 124 23.94 -13.52 23.52
N ALA A 125 24.48 -12.73 24.48
CA ALA A 125 25.92 -12.57 24.63
C ALA A 125 26.64 -13.91 24.97
N ASP A 126 25.92 -14.84 25.59
CA ASP A 126 26.43 -16.16 25.98
C ASP A 126 26.16 -17.25 24.93
N ALA A 127 25.22 -17.00 24.03
CA ALA A 127 24.81 -17.92 22.94
C ALA A 127 24.66 -17.14 21.62
N THR A 128 25.78 -16.75 21.04
CA THR A 128 25.84 -15.93 19.82
C THR A 128 25.28 -16.63 18.57
N GLU A 129 25.33 -17.95 18.54
CA GLU A 129 24.75 -18.79 17.47
C GLU A 129 23.30 -19.20 17.73
N GLY A 130 22.71 -18.70 18.81
CA GLY A 130 21.35 -19.00 19.25
C GLY A 130 21.29 -20.00 20.40
N ASP A 131 20.25 -19.90 21.21
CA ASP A 131 19.98 -20.82 22.34
C ASP A 131 19.06 -21.97 21.96
N GLY A 132 18.70 -22.09 20.66
CA GLY A 132 17.79 -23.11 20.11
C GLY A 132 16.32 -22.69 20.15
N SER A 133 15.97 -21.54 20.70
CA SER A 133 14.64 -20.95 20.62
C SER A 133 14.54 -19.95 19.46
N THR A 134 13.30 -19.72 18.96
CA THR A 134 13.01 -18.75 17.91
C THR A 134 11.89 -17.82 18.35
N PHE A 135 11.75 -16.69 17.66
CA PHE A 135 10.57 -15.84 17.70
C PHE A 135 10.19 -15.45 16.27
N SER A 136 8.89 -15.20 16.03
CA SER A 136 8.35 -14.91 14.70
C SER A 136 7.64 -13.56 14.72
N PRO A 137 8.27 -12.48 14.25
CA PRO A 137 7.59 -11.21 14.09
C PRO A 137 6.43 -11.34 13.11
N SER A 138 5.31 -10.69 13.40
CA SER A 138 4.13 -10.73 12.56
C SER A 138 3.43 -9.38 12.55
N PHE A 139 3.24 -8.84 11.35
CA PHE A 139 2.54 -7.57 11.13
C PHE A 139 1.26 -7.83 10.36
N TYR A 140 0.15 -7.38 10.90
CA TYR A 140 -1.13 -7.55 10.21
C TYR A 140 -1.95 -6.27 10.15
N VAL A 141 -2.79 -6.18 9.12
CA VAL A 141 -3.73 -5.09 8.91
C VAL A 141 -5.10 -5.69 8.61
N ALA A 142 -6.04 -5.54 9.53
CA ALA A 142 -7.43 -5.86 9.31
C ALA A 142 -8.18 -4.63 8.78
N GLN A 143 -9.05 -4.81 7.78
CA GLN A 143 -9.71 -3.72 7.07
C GLN A 143 -11.19 -4.00 6.85
N LEU A 144 -12.00 -2.94 7.01
CA LEU A 144 -13.41 -2.92 6.64
C LEU A 144 -13.66 -1.73 5.72
N GLY A 145 -14.18 -1.99 4.52
CA GLY A 145 -14.40 -0.99 3.49
C GLY A 145 -15.86 -0.85 3.11
N LEU A 146 -16.23 0.36 2.71
CA LEU A 146 -17.53 0.69 2.14
C LEU A 146 -17.31 1.49 0.87
N GLY A 147 -17.91 1.04 -0.24
CA GLY A 147 -17.93 1.73 -1.52
C GLY A 147 -19.35 2.14 -1.89
N ARG A 148 -19.49 3.30 -2.54
CA ARG A 148 -20.79 3.78 -3.01
C ARG A 148 -20.69 4.51 -4.34
N SER A 149 -21.55 4.13 -5.29
CA SER A 149 -21.80 4.88 -6.52
C SER A 149 -22.78 6.02 -6.21
N ILE A 150 -22.30 7.26 -6.32
CA ILE A 150 -23.13 8.47 -6.14
C ILE A 150 -23.88 8.79 -7.44
N SER A 151 -23.26 8.50 -8.56
CA SER A 151 -23.83 8.58 -9.90
C SER A 151 -23.10 7.59 -10.82
N ASP A 152 -23.53 7.48 -12.08
CA ASP A 152 -22.86 6.63 -13.09
C ASP A 152 -21.38 6.99 -13.30
N ARG A 153 -20.92 8.14 -12.80
CA ARG A 153 -19.58 8.67 -13.04
C ARG A 153 -18.78 8.91 -11.76
N VAL A 154 -19.42 8.99 -10.60
CA VAL A 154 -18.78 9.30 -9.33
C VAL A 154 -18.92 8.13 -8.38
N ARG A 155 -17.81 7.62 -7.94
CA ARG A 155 -17.71 6.60 -6.89
C ARG A 155 -16.95 7.18 -5.71
N VAL A 156 -17.37 6.85 -4.51
CA VAL A 156 -16.70 7.21 -3.27
C VAL A 156 -16.53 5.97 -2.40
N GLY A 157 -15.53 5.99 -1.55
CA GLY A 157 -15.32 4.88 -0.63
C GLY A 157 -14.55 5.31 0.61
N ALA A 158 -14.69 4.51 1.64
CA ALA A 158 -13.94 4.65 2.89
C ALA A 158 -13.56 3.28 3.41
N THR A 159 -12.39 3.18 4.05
CA THR A 159 -11.91 1.97 4.72
C THR A 159 -11.42 2.32 6.11
N GLY A 160 -11.87 1.57 7.11
CA GLY A 160 -11.30 1.56 8.46
C GLY A 160 -10.29 0.43 8.59
N LYS A 161 -9.18 0.68 9.27
CA LYS A 161 -8.06 -0.25 9.43
C LYS A 161 -7.67 -0.38 10.90
N ILE A 162 -7.31 -1.61 11.28
CA ILE A 162 -6.57 -1.90 12.50
C ILE A 162 -5.21 -2.41 12.06
N VAL A 163 -4.16 -1.71 12.45
CA VAL A 163 -2.75 -2.03 12.16
C VAL A 163 -2.12 -2.55 13.41
N SER A 164 -1.52 -3.73 13.36
CA SER A 164 -0.83 -4.33 14.51
C SER A 164 0.50 -4.90 14.10
N GLU A 165 1.51 -4.65 14.91
CA GLU A 165 2.86 -5.16 14.78
C GLU A 165 3.25 -5.84 16.08
N THR A 166 3.70 -7.08 15.97
CA THR A 166 4.15 -7.87 17.12
C THR A 166 5.56 -8.39 16.84
N MET A 167 6.47 -8.13 17.74
CA MET A 167 7.85 -8.60 17.71
C MET A 167 8.16 -9.17 19.08
N ASP A 168 8.16 -10.51 19.17
CA ASP A 168 8.39 -11.20 20.44
C ASP A 168 7.43 -10.74 21.54
N ASP A 169 7.97 -10.25 22.65
CA ASP A 169 7.22 -9.76 23.82
C ASP A 169 6.85 -8.27 23.72
N VAL A 170 6.94 -7.68 22.51
CA VAL A 170 6.63 -6.26 22.26
C VAL A 170 5.60 -6.15 21.14
N SER A 171 4.60 -5.31 21.33
CA SER A 171 3.58 -5.07 20.31
C SER A 171 3.14 -3.61 20.25
N ALA A 172 2.63 -3.22 19.10
CA ALA A 172 2.02 -1.91 18.88
C ALA A 172 0.76 -2.04 18.02
N THR A 173 -0.24 -1.20 18.27
CA THR A 173 -1.49 -1.18 17.52
C THR A 173 -1.92 0.26 17.22
N ALA A 174 -2.42 0.48 16.01
CA ALA A 174 -3.00 1.76 15.59
C ALA A 174 -4.29 1.58 14.81
N LEU A 175 -5.09 2.62 14.78
CA LEU A 175 -6.29 2.73 13.93
C LEU A 175 -6.00 3.71 12.80
N ALA A 176 -6.47 3.39 11.59
CA ALA A 176 -6.37 4.27 10.43
C ALA A 176 -7.63 4.25 9.58
N ILE A 177 -7.78 5.28 8.76
CA ILE A 177 -8.82 5.36 7.75
C ILE A 177 -8.23 5.70 6.40
N ASP A 178 -8.85 5.18 5.33
CA ASP A 178 -8.63 5.62 3.96
C ASP A 178 -9.93 6.21 3.41
N LEU A 179 -9.80 7.23 2.58
CA LEU A 179 -10.90 7.84 1.84
C LEU A 179 -10.54 7.86 0.36
N GLY A 180 -11.51 7.54 -0.49
CA GLY A 180 -11.30 7.48 -1.91
C GLY A 180 -12.43 8.08 -2.73
N VAL A 181 -12.06 8.64 -3.87
CA VAL A 181 -12.98 9.13 -4.90
C VAL A 181 -12.47 8.69 -6.25
N GLN A 182 -13.38 8.28 -7.13
CA GLN A 182 -13.13 8.04 -8.54
C GLN A 182 -14.15 8.78 -9.38
N TYR A 183 -13.68 9.36 -10.50
CA TYR A 183 -14.52 10.04 -11.47
C TYR A 183 -14.22 9.53 -12.88
N SER A 184 -15.26 9.09 -13.59
CA SER A 184 -15.20 8.69 -14.99
C SER A 184 -15.77 9.80 -15.88
N PHE A 185 -14.98 10.27 -16.83
CA PHE A 185 -15.42 11.33 -17.74
C PHE A 185 -16.47 10.82 -18.76
N PRO A 186 -17.27 11.71 -19.36
CA PRO A 186 -18.32 11.32 -20.31
C PRO A 186 -17.85 10.53 -21.53
N SER A 187 -16.58 10.63 -21.89
CA SER A 187 -15.99 9.84 -22.98
C SER A 187 -15.69 8.39 -22.58
N GLU A 188 -15.83 8.06 -21.28
CA GLU A 188 -15.47 6.77 -20.67
C GLU A 188 -14.00 6.33 -20.91
N ARG A 189 -13.19 7.21 -21.50
CA ARG A 189 -11.77 6.97 -21.76
C ARG A 189 -10.86 7.51 -20.68
N LEU A 190 -11.29 8.56 -19.99
CA LEU A 190 -10.50 9.24 -18.96
C LEU A 190 -11.11 8.98 -17.59
N HIS A 191 -10.30 8.49 -16.68
CA HIS A 191 -10.65 8.26 -15.29
C HIS A 191 -9.68 9.02 -14.40
N VAL A 192 -10.17 9.57 -13.31
CA VAL A 192 -9.36 10.24 -12.30
C VAL A 192 -9.71 9.65 -10.95
N GLY A 193 -8.70 9.38 -10.15
CA GLY A 193 -8.84 8.88 -8.79
C GLY A 193 -8.04 9.71 -7.81
N VAL A 194 -8.60 9.91 -6.64
CA VAL A 194 -7.90 10.50 -5.48
C VAL A 194 -8.13 9.59 -4.30
N ALA A 195 -7.07 9.28 -3.56
CA ALA A 195 -7.16 8.53 -2.32
C ALA A 195 -6.26 9.16 -1.25
N LEU A 196 -6.84 9.44 -0.09
CA LEU A 196 -6.11 9.76 1.13
C LEU A 196 -6.01 8.48 1.94
N LYS A 197 -4.79 8.02 2.22
CA LYS A 197 -4.56 6.71 2.86
C LYS A 197 -3.82 6.84 4.18
N ASN A 198 -4.10 5.88 5.07
CA ASN A 198 -3.40 5.69 6.34
C ASN A 198 -3.47 6.91 7.28
N LEU A 199 -4.55 7.69 7.21
CA LEU A 199 -4.79 8.77 8.18
C LEU A 199 -5.23 8.13 9.49
N GLY A 200 -4.38 8.19 10.54
CA GLY A 200 -4.65 7.43 11.75
C GLY A 200 -3.95 7.91 13.00
N SER A 201 -4.09 7.10 14.06
CA SER A 201 -3.40 7.30 15.33
C SER A 201 -1.91 7.02 15.20
N ARG A 202 -1.14 7.46 16.18
CA ARG A 202 0.27 7.07 16.30
C ARG A 202 0.36 5.65 16.87
N MET A 203 1.46 4.94 16.56
CA MET A 203 1.80 3.64 17.13
C MET A 203 2.86 3.81 18.20
N GLN A 204 2.66 3.17 19.33
CA GLN A 204 3.65 3.10 20.41
C GLN A 204 3.82 1.65 20.81
N TYR A 205 5.06 1.19 20.83
CA TYR A 205 5.39 -0.15 21.26
C TYR A 205 5.35 -0.26 22.78
N SER A 206 4.82 -1.38 23.26
CA SER A 206 4.75 -1.73 24.68
C SER A 206 4.81 -3.25 24.83
N GLY A 207 5.19 -3.72 26.02
CA GLY A 207 5.27 -5.15 26.33
C GLY A 207 6.36 -5.45 27.33
N THR A 208 6.40 -6.70 27.79
CA THR A 208 7.38 -7.16 28.79
C THR A 208 8.81 -7.15 28.28
N GLY A 209 9.02 -7.22 26.97
CA GLY A 209 10.35 -7.06 26.35
C GLY A 209 10.96 -5.66 26.52
N MET A 210 10.17 -4.67 26.96
CA MET A 210 10.64 -3.32 27.30
C MET A 210 10.84 -3.09 28.80
N GLU A 211 10.70 -4.14 29.63
CA GLU A 211 10.94 -4.08 31.05
C GLU A 211 12.38 -4.48 31.36
N GLN A 212 13.04 -3.72 32.24
CA GLN A 212 14.34 -4.03 32.75
C GLN A 212 14.26 -4.15 34.27
N THR A 213 14.80 -5.24 34.79
CA THR A 213 14.96 -5.43 36.22
C THR A 213 16.30 -4.86 36.65
N LEU A 214 16.28 -3.79 37.40
CA LEU A 214 17.49 -3.11 37.89
C LEU A 214 17.52 -3.11 39.42
N VAL A 215 18.71 -3.18 39.96
CA VAL A 215 18.95 -2.88 41.38
C VAL A 215 19.23 -1.37 41.45
N PRO A 216 18.44 -0.56 42.17
CA PRO A 216 18.68 0.86 42.28
C PRO A 216 20.04 1.16 42.88
N ASP A 217 20.76 2.15 42.34
CA ASP A 217 22.06 2.57 42.89
C ASP A 217 21.95 3.02 44.35
N GLY A 218 22.88 2.61 45.16
CA GLY A 218 22.94 2.98 46.59
C GLY A 218 22.08 2.11 47.52
N THR A 219 21.47 1.02 47.01
CA THR A 219 20.72 0.07 47.84
C THR A 219 21.65 -0.92 48.57
N GLN A 220 21.18 -1.45 49.72
CA GLN A 220 21.93 -2.46 50.45
C GLN A 220 21.88 -3.83 49.76
N PRO A 221 22.92 -4.70 49.97
CA PRO A 221 22.88 -6.08 49.51
C PRO A 221 21.62 -6.81 49.98
N GLY A 222 20.83 -7.38 49.06
CA GLY A 222 19.57 -8.07 49.34
C GLY A 222 18.32 -7.22 49.16
N THR A 223 18.42 -6.00 48.63
CA THR A 223 17.26 -5.21 48.21
C THR A 223 16.56 -5.92 47.03
N ASN A 224 15.24 -5.91 47.04
CA ASN A 224 14.46 -6.46 45.93
C ASN A 224 14.74 -5.70 44.64
N ASN A 225 14.85 -6.44 43.54
CA ASN A 225 14.92 -5.85 42.20
C ASN A 225 13.63 -5.10 41.92
N GLU A 226 13.75 -3.95 41.27
CA GLU A 226 12.59 -3.19 40.75
C GLU A 226 12.53 -3.31 39.22
N ASN A 227 11.33 -3.48 38.73
CA ASN A 227 11.09 -3.48 37.28
C ASN A 227 10.87 -2.06 36.80
N PHE A 228 11.67 -1.65 35.83
CA PHE A 228 11.56 -0.38 35.15
C PHE A 228 11.08 -0.64 33.70
N SER A 229 10.03 0.02 33.29
CA SER A 229 9.54 -0.03 31.88
C SER A 229 10.15 1.12 31.11
N VAL A 230 10.73 0.82 29.95
CA VAL A 230 11.20 1.83 28.98
C VAL A 230 10.02 2.24 28.13
N THR A 231 9.67 3.51 28.15
CA THR A 231 8.60 4.04 27.27
C THR A 231 9.17 4.29 25.88
N ALA A 232 8.65 3.58 24.86
CA ALA A 232 8.99 3.86 23.47
C ALA A 232 8.40 5.18 23.01
N ALA A 233 9.07 5.83 22.05
CA ALA A 233 8.48 6.96 21.33
C ALA A 233 7.26 6.49 20.52
N ASP A 234 6.27 7.36 20.39
CA ASP A 234 5.14 7.13 19.51
C ASP A 234 5.48 7.58 18.07
N ASN A 235 5.21 6.74 17.09
CA ASN A 235 5.50 7.01 15.70
C ASN A 235 4.21 7.15 14.88
N PRO A 236 4.12 8.11 13.94
CA PRO A 236 2.96 8.28 13.09
C PRO A 236 2.86 7.15 12.06
N LEU A 237 1.64 6.93 11.54
CA LEU A 237 1.43 6.07 10.37
C LEU A 237 1.85 6.78 9.07
N PRO A 238 2.22 6.03 8.02
CA PRO A 238 2.70 6.58 6.76
C PRO A 238 1.52 7.08 5.90
N THR A 239 0.98 8.23 6.27
CA THR A 239 -0.11 8.88 5.54
C THR A 239 0.33 9.25 4.13
N SER A 240 -0.51 8.98 3.14
CA SER A 240 -0.27 9.38 1.75
C SER A 240 -1.51 9.98 1.09
N LEU A 241 -1.28 10.88 0.12
CA LEU A 241 -2.27 11.38 -0.82
C LEU A 241 -1.89 10.91 -2.22
N ASP A 242 -2.75 10.08 -2.82
CA ASP A 242 -2.54 9.50 -4.13
C ASP A 242 -3.48 10.18 -5.13
N ILE A 243 -2.93 10.72 -6.22
CA ILE A 243 -3.68 11.30 -7.33
C ILE A 243 -3.34 10.48 -8.57
N SER A 244 -4.34 9.87 -9.16
CA SER A 244 -4.17 8.94 -10.28
C SER A 244 -5.04 9.31 -11.48
N VAL A 245 -4.55 8.97 -12.66
CA VAL A 245 -5.22 9.16 -13.94
C VAL A 245 -5.11 7.87 -14.74
N GLY A 246 -6.22 7.40 -15.29
CA GLY A 246 -6.28 6.28 -16.22
C GLY A 246 -6.83 6.76 -17.56
N TYR A 247 -6.18 6.40 -18.66
CA TYR A 247 -6.63 6.73 -20.00
C TYR A 247 -6.70 5.49 -20.89
N ALA A 248 -7.90 5.16 -21.34
CA ALA A 248 -8.12 4.10 -22.32
C ALA A 248 -7.75 4.61 -23.72
N LEU A 249 -6.61 4.17 -24.24
CA LEU A 249 -6.17 4.48 -25.61
C LEU A 249 -7.10 3.84 -26.63
N ASN A 250 -7.53 2.62 -26.37
CA ASN A 250 -8.54 1.88 -27.13
C ASN A 250 -9.27 0.90 -26.20
N SER A 251 -10.11 0.01 -26.73
CA SER A 251 -10.86 -0.98 -25.95
C SER A 251 -9.96 -1.97 -25.16
N ASN A 252 -8.74 -2.15 -25.60
CA ASN A 252 -7.84 -3.18 -25.08
C ASN A 252 -6.67 -2.62 -24.29
N LEU A 253 -6.31 -1.35 -24.50
CA LEU A 253 -5.11 -0.75 -23.90
C LEU A 253 -5.47 0.44 -23.04
N MET A 254 -5.14 0.36 -21.77
CA MET A 254 -5.22 1.43 -20.77
C MET A 254 -3.83 1.81 -20.28
N VAL A 255 -3.56 3.10 -20.21
CA VAL A 255 -2.36 3.66 -19.57
C VAL A 255 -2.80 4.35 -18.29
N THR A 256 -2.03 4.13 -17.23
CA THR A 256 -2.29 4.70 -15.91
C THR A 256 -1.07 5.48 -15.41
N THR A 257 -1.31 6.51 -14.65
CA THR A 257 -0.26 7.24 -13.93
C THR A 257 -0.77 7.64 -12.55
N SER A 258 0.11 7.65 -11.57
CA SER A 258 -0.21 8.09 -10.21
C SER A 258 0.94 8.91 -9.64
N PHE A 259 0.61 10.05 -9.06
CA PHE A 259 1.50 10.81 -8.20
C PHE A 259 1.09 10.52 -6.75
N GLN A 260 2.06 10.04 -5.95
CA GLN A 260 1.87 9.71 -4.55
C GLN A 260 2.70 10.65 -3.70
N ASN A 261 2.00 11.45 -2.90
CA ASN A 261 2.61 12.35 -1.93
C ASN A 261 2.61 11.67 -0.57
N TYR A 262 3.79 11.42 -0.02
CA TYR A 262 3.98 10.75 1.25
C TYR A 262 4.44 11.72 2.33
N SER A 263 3.99 11.47 3.58
CA SER A 263 4.41 12.28 4.73
C SER A 263 5.81 11.89 5.24
N TYR A 264 6.23 10.62 5.05
CA TYR A 264 7.43 10.05 5.69
C TYR A 264 8.36 9.31 4.73
N GLN A 265 8.28 9.62 3.45
CA GLN A 265 9.24 9.17 2.42
C GLN A 265 9.21 10.11 1.23
N LEU A 266 10.06 9.88 0.23
CA LEU A 266 10.04 10.64 -1.01
C LEU A 266 8.73 10.41 -1.77
N ASN A 267 8.25 11.46 -2.43
CA ASN A 267 7.13 11.34 -3.34
C ASN A 267 7.48 10.49 -4.54
N THR A 268 6.50 9.78 -5.08
CA THR A 268 6.69 8.93 -6.23
C THR A 268 5.77 9.30 -7.38
N LEU A 269 6.26 9.11 -8.59
CA LEU A 269 5.50 9.10 -9.82
C LEU A 269 5.55 7.69 -10.40
N SER A 270 4.39 7.08 -10.57
CA SER A 270 4.25 5.75 -11.15
C SER A 270 3.53 5.84 -12.50
N VAL A 271 3.97 5.02 -13.44
CA VAL A 271 3.33 4.87 -14.76
C VAL A 271 3.14 3.39 -15.05
N GLY A 272 1.98 3.02 -15.57
CA GLY A 272 1.66 1.66 -15.94
C GLY A 272 0.86 1.59 -17.23
N ALA A 273 0.88 0.43 -17.87
CA ALA A 273 0.07 0.10 -19.03
C ALA A 273 -0.51 -1.29 -18.87
N LYS A 274 -1.81 -1.43 -19.15
CA LYS A 274 -2.54 -2.70 -19.09
C LYS A 274 -3.15 -2.99 -20.46
N TYR A 275 -2.86 -4.17 -20.98
CA TYR A 275 -3.41 -4.65 -22.25
C TYR A 275 -4.31 -5.87 -22.01
N HIS A 276 -5.53 -5.82 -22.49
CA HIS A 276 -6.49 -6.92 -22.47
C HIS A 276 -6.52 -7.64 -23.80
N MET A 277 -6.49 -8.94 -23.77
CA MET A 277 -6.66 -9.82 -24.92
C MET A 277 -7.66 -10.93 -24.56
N ASN A 278 -8.93 -10.74 -24.89
CA ASN A 278 -10.04 -11.60 -24.45
C ASN A 278 -10.05 -11.69 -22.90
N ASP A 279 -9.93 -12.91 -22.36
CA ASP A 279 -9.97 -13.19 -20.93
C ASP A 279 -8.61 -13.08 -20.23
N VAL A 280 -7.57 -12.67 -20.99
CA VAL A 280 -6.21 -12.52 -20.47
C VAL A 280 -5.85 -11.04 -20.44
N TRP A 281 -5.14 -10.63 -19.39
CA TRP A 281 -4.53 -9.30 -19.32
C TRP A 281 -3.01 -9.40 -19.09
N PHE A 282 -2.31 -8.40 -19.61
CA PHE A 282 -0.89 -8.17 -19.37
C PHE A 282 -0.71 -6.76 -18.85
N GLY A 283 0.14 -6.61 -17.85
CA GLY A 283 0.45 -5.33 -17.24
C GLY A 283 1.94 -5.09 -17.13
N ALA A 284 2.35 -3.85 -17.28
CA ALA A 284 3.72 -3.41 -17.02
C ALA A 284 3.71 -2.01 -16.43
N GLY A 285 4.69 -1.71 -15.58
CA GLY A 285 4.79 -0.40 -14.95
C GLY A 285 6.17 -0.12 -14.38
N THR A 286 6.37 1.13 -13.96
CA THR A 286 7.57 1.57 -13.27
C THR A 286 7.24 2.72 -12.32
N THR A 287 8.09 2.89 -11.32
CA THR A 287 7.98 3.97 -10.31
C THR A 287 9.30 4.71 -10.23
N MET A 288 9.22 6.02 -10.11
CA MET A 288 10.38 6.88 -9.87
C MET A 288 10.13 7.80 -8.68
N ASN A 289 11.16 8.08 -7.90
CA ASN A 289 11.11 9.11 -6.87
C ASN A 289 11.17 10.49 -7.52
N VAL A 290 10.34 11.40 -7.02
CA VAL A 290 10.31 12.81 -7.42
C VAL A 290 10.54 13.67 -6.19
N GLN A 291 11.13 14.87 -6.36
CA GLN A 291 11.49 15.78 -5.26
C GLN A 291 12.56 15.20 -4.31
N LYS A 292 13.73 15.00 -4.86
CA LYS A 292 14.87 14.45 -4.14
C LYS A 292 15.37 15.32 -2.96
N GLY A 293 14.90 16.57 -2.83
CA GLY A 293 15.39 17.53 -1.83
C GLY A 293 16.77 18.09 -2.15
N ASP A 294 17.38 18.76 -1.17
CA ASP A 294 18.74 19.29 -1.31
C ASP A 294 19.76 18.18 -1.10
N GLN A 295 20.80 18.18 -1.94
CA GLN A 295 21.89 17.21 -1.83
C GLN A 295 22.59 17.30 -0.48
N LYS A 296 22.88 16.15 0.12
CA LYS A 296 23.62 16.12 1.39
C LYS A 296 25.05 16.64 1.22
N ILE A 297 25.48 17.47 2.15
CA ILE A 297 26.84 18.04 2.16
C ILE A 297 27.88 16.91 2.19
N GLY A 298 28.79 16.93 1.21
CA GLY A 298 29.87 15.93 1.09
C GLY A 298 29.53 14.68 0.28
N MET A 299 28.32 14.58 -0.26
CA MET A 299 27.91 13.53 -1.17
C MET A 299 28.16 13.95 -2.62
N SER A 300 28.69 13.07 -3.46
CA SER A 300 28.82 13.34 -4.90
C SER A 300 27.46 13.35 -5.60
N ASP A 301 27.38 13.89 -6.82
CA ASP A 301 26.15 13.89 -7.61
C ASP A 301 25.68 12.46 -7.90
N VAL A 302 26.60 11.55 -8.18
CA VAL A 302 26.32 10.13 -8.45
C VAL A 302 25.77 9.45 -7.18
N ASP A 303 26.46 9.60 -6.06
CA ASP A 303 25.99 9.00 -4.79
C ASP A 303 24.64 9.60 -4.35
N TRP A 304 24.38 10.87 -4.68
CA TRP A 304 23.10 11.51 -4.40
C TRP A 304 21.97 10.96 -5.30
N GLU A 305 22.26 10.73 -6.57
CA GLU A 305 21.30 10.08 -7.47
C GLU A 305 20.96 8.68 -7.01
N ASP A 306 21.93 7.85 -6.69
CA ASP A 306 21.75 6.49 -6.17
C ASP A 306 20.96 6.51 -4.84
N TYR A 307 21.33 7.39 -3.91
CA TYR A 307 20.67 7.51 -2.61
C TYR A 307 19.20 7.94 -2.72
N THR A 308 18.83 8.70 -3.75
CA THR A 308 17.47 9.22 -3.95
C THR A 308 16.69 8.46 -5.01
N GLU A 309 17.30 7.47 -5.65
CA GLU A 309 16.60 6.63 -6.61
C GLU A 309 15.54 5.75 -5.92
N SER A 310 14.52 5.33 -6.69
CA SER A 310 13.54 4.37 -6.19
C SER A 310 14.19 3.00 -5.97
N ASN A 311 13.94 2.37 -4.83
CA ASN A 311 14.36 0.99 -4.58
C ASN A 311 13.61 -0.02 -5.47
N TRP A 312 12.58 0.42 -6.17
CA TRP A 312 11.76 -0.39 -7.05
C TRP A 312 12.00 -0.03 -8.50
N GLY A 313 12.30 -1.03 -9.30
CA GLY A 313 12.48 -0.93 -10.73
C GLY A 313 11.19 -1.18 -11.51
N PHE A 314 11.31 -2.00 -12.52
CA PHE A 314 10.24 -2.36 -13.43
C PHE A 314 9.30 -3.41 -12.81
N SER A 315 8.01 -3.32 -13.12
CA SER A 315 6.99 -4.29 -12.70
C SER A 315 6.31 -4.89 -13.93
N VAL A 316 5.97 -6.16 -13.85
CA VAL A 316 5.19 -6.88 -14.87
C VAL A 316 4.17 -7.78 -14.21
N GLY A 317 3.15 -8.14 -14.95
CA GLY A 317 2.19 -9.14 -14.50
C GLY A 317 1.23 -9.55 -15.61
N MET A 318 0.58 -10.67 -15.35
CA MET A 318 -0.45 -11.23 -16.23
C MET A 318 -1.54 -11.88 -15.38
N GLY A 319 -2.72 -12.01 -15.96
CA GLY A 319 -3.81 -12.76 -15.35
C GLY A 319 -4.79 -13.25 -16.39
N ALA A 320 -5.53 -14.27 -16.01
CA ALA A 320 -6.56 -14.87 -16.85
C ALA A 320 -7.86 -15.06 -16.06
N ASN A 321 -8.98 -14.79 -16.70
CA ASN A 321 -10.31 -15.09 -16.21
C ASN A 321 -10.81 -16.39 -16.83
N ILE A 322 -11.37 -17.24 -16.02
CA ILE A 322 -11.88 -18.56 -16.39
C ILE A 322 -13.35 -18.61 -15.98
N ASP A 323 -14.24 -18.67 -16.96
CA ASP A 323 -15.67 -18.82 -16.69
C ASP A 323 -15.98 -20.23 -16.19
N ILE A 324 -16.56 -20.32 -15.01
CA ILE A 324 -16.99 -21.58 -14.37
C ILE A 324 -18.52 -21.51 -14.15
N GLY A 325 -19.28 -21.58 -15.22
CA GLY A 325 -20.72 -21.52 -15.18
C GLY A 325 -21.27 -20.16 -14.74
N THR A 326 -21.74 -20.04 -13.51
CA THR A 326 -22.26 -18.77 -12.95
C THR A 326 -21.18 -17.93 -12.26
N SER A 327 -19.96 -18.43 -12.19
CA SER A 327 -18.86 -17.82 -11.46
C SER A 327 -17.66 -17.61 -12.37
N VAL A 328 -16.87 -16.60 -12.06
CA VAL A 328 -15.59 -16.32 -12.73
C VAL A 328 -14.46 -16.58 -11.74
N LEU A 329 -13.52 -17.44 -12.12
CA LEU A 329 -12.25 -17.64 -11.44
C LEU A 329 -11.19 -16.82 -12.16
N SER A 330 -10.46 -16.00 -11.43
CA SER A 330 -9.32 -15.26 -11.98
C SER A 330 -8.05 -15.71 -11.29
N VAL A 331 -7.01 -15.99 -12.09
CA VAL A 331 -5.67 -16.30 -11.59
C VAL A 331 -4.70 -15.29 -12.19
N SER A 332 -3.88 -14.69 -11.37
CA SER A 332 -2.91 -13.70 -11.83
C SER A 332 -1.59 -13.80 -11.08
N TYR A 333 -0.53 -13.40 -11.76
CA TYR A 333 0.83 -13.35 -11.23
C TYR A 333 1.47 -12.02 -11.57
N SER A 334 2.25 -11.49 -10.65
CA SER A 334 3.01 -10.27 -10.84
C SER A 334 4.40 -10.37 -10.23
N LEU A 335 5.32 -9.62 -10.82
CA LEU A 335 6.69 -9.47 -10.38
C LEU A 335 7.02 -7.98 -10.39
N ARG A 336 7.66 -7.50 -9.33
CA ARG A 336 8.21 -6.15 -9.23
C ARG A 336 9.66 -6.24 -8.87
N GLN A 337 10.49 -5.76 -9.76
CA GLN A 337 11.94 -5.81 -9.60
C GLN A 337 12.37 -4.91 -8.44
N SER A 338 13.18 -5.44 -7.56
CA SER A 338 13.94 -4.69 -6.55
C SER A 338 15.29 -4.27 -7.10
N LYS A 339 15.87 -3.20 -6.59
CA LYS A 339 17.22 -2.76 -6.93
C LYS A 339 18.23 -3.29 -5.91
N GLU A 340 19.29 -3.85 -6.43
CA GLU A 340 20.62 -4.20 -5.87
C GLU A 340 20.72 -5.09 -4.62
N TYR A 341 19.87 -4.95 -3.59
CA TYR A 341 20.13 -5.59 -2.30
C TYR A 341 19.06 -6.56 -1.83
N PHE A 342 17.91 -6.59 -2.49
CA PHE A 342 16.75 -7.38 -2.06
C PHE A 342 16.22 -8.24 -3.21
N ASP A 343 15.58 -9.34 -2.87
CA ASP A 343 14.86 -10.16 -3.82
C ASP A 343 13.66 -9.40 -4.41
N ASP A 344 13.25 -9.83 -5.60
CA ASP A 344 12.12 -9.26 -6.30
C ASP A 344 10.81 -9.59 -5.56
N TYR A 345 9.91 -8.60 -5.51
CA TYR A 345 8.58 -8.83 -4.96
C TYR A 345 7.71 -9.58 -5.97
N SER A 346 7.32 -10.81 -5.66
CA SER A 346 6.40 -11.62 -6.44
C SER A 346 5.04 -11.74 -5.77
N SER A 347 3.98 -11.96 -6.53
CA SER A 347 2.65 -12.23 -5.98
C SER A 347 1.83 -13.11 -6.91
N LEU A 348 1.35 -14.22 -6.38
CA LEU A 348 0.32 -15.06 -6.99
C LEU A 348 -1.03 -14.75 -6.34
N GLU A 349 -2.03 -14.51 -7.17
CA GLU A 349 -3.37 -14.15 -6.71
C GLU A 349 -4.42 -15.01 -7.38
N VAL A 350 -5.38 -15.44 -6.59
CA VAL A 350 -6.59 -16.14 -7.03
C VAL A 350 -7.79 -15.36 -6.54
N SER A 351 -8.70 -15.04 -7.43
CA SER A 351 -9.97 -14.40 -7.07
C SER A 351 -11.15 -15.07 -7.76
N PHE A 352 -12.32 -14.96 -7.14
CA PHE A 352 -13.56 -15.51 -7.67
C PHE A 352 -14.71 -14.53 -7.44
N SER A 353 -15.63 -14.53 -8.40
CA SER A 353 -16.86 -13.75 -8.37
C SER A 353 -18.03 -14.67 -8.75
N PHE A 354 -19.12 -14.58 -7.98
CA PHE A 354 -20.31 -15.43 -8.12
C PHE A 354 -21.41 -14.73 -8.91
#